data_c2922c1eae32655080fb031abd6d83bc
#
_entry.id   c2922c1eae32655080fb031abd6d83bc
#
_cell.length_a   1.000
_cell.length_b   1.000
_cell.length_c   1.000
_cell.angle_alpha   90.00
_cell.angle_beta   90.00
_cell.angle_gamma   90.00
#
_symmetry.space_group_name_H-M   'P 1'
#
loop_
_entity.id
_entity.type
_entity.pdbx_description
1 polymer ?
#
loop_
_entity_poly.entity_id
_entity_poly.type
_entity_poly.pdbx_seq_one_letter_code
_entity_poly.pdbx_strand_id
1 'polypeptide(L)'
;MVPAESVKALAETGFFRLLQPESAGGLEADPVTFFTAVRLIASACGSTGWVSSVVGVHPWQLALFPPQAQEDVWGADRGTRMSSSYAPTGKAKLVPEGYELSGRWSFSSGCDHATWVLLGGIVTNDDGQPVDFCTFLVPAADYVIDDVWDTVGLRGTGSNDIVVEDAFVPEYRSLSFTDVTKCRCPGHEVNSGPLYRIPFGSIFSYAITTPIIGMATGAYQAHVEYQQRRVRASYVGQKAAEDPFAQVRVAEAAALIDVAWLALERDMAELMGHARAGERIPMPLRLRVRRDQVTGTGQAIRAADLLFENSGGRALKLGTPIQRFWRDAHAGRVHAINDPERALTMFGRGELGHDVPPDAMF
;
A
#
# COMPACT_ATOMS: atom_id res chain seq x y z
N MET A 1 2.63 16.82 6.96
CA MET A 1 1.72 16.02 6.10
C MET A 1 1.89 16.38 4.64
N VAL A 2 1.37 15.57 3.71
CA VAL A 2 1.27 15.92 2.27
C VAL A 2 0.39 17.17 2.14
N PRO A 3 0.81 18.20 1.37
CA PRO A 3 0.01 19.41 1.23
C PRO A 3 -1.37 19.14 0.60
N ALA A 4 -2.40 19.83 1.09
CA ALA A 4 -3.78 19.64 0.61
C ALA A 4 -3.93 19.98 -0.89
N GLU A 5 -3.18 20.99 -1.38
CA GLU A 5 -3.13 21.34 -2.80
C GLU A 5 -2.57 20.22 -3.67
N SER A 6 -1.58 19.44 -3.17
CA SER A 6 -1.03 18.29 -3.91
C SER A 6 -2.07 17.17 -4.03
N VAL A 7 -2.81 16.89 -2.94
CA VAL A 7 -3.89 15.89 -2.95
C VAL A 7 -5.04 16.35 -3.85
N LYS A 8 -5.39 17.64 -3.83
CA LYS A 8 -6.40 18.22 -4.71
C LYS A 8 -5.99 18.09 -6.19
N ALA A 9 -4.76 18.45 -6.52
CA ALA A 9 -4.25 18.32 -7.90
C ALA A 9 -4.31 16.86 -8.39
N LEU A 10 -3.95 15.89 -7.56
CA LEU A 10 -4.07 14.47 -7.89
C LEU A 10 -5.55 14.05 -8.06
N ALA A 11 -6.45 14.52 -7.21
CA ALA A 11 -7.87 14.23 -7.32
C ALA A 11 -8.47 14.76 -8.64
N GLU A 12 -8.07 15.96 -9.07
CA GLU A 12 -8.49 16.59 -10.34
C GLU A 12 -8.06 15.79 -11.57
N THR A 13 -6.96 15.03 -11.50
CA THR A 13 -6.55 14.10 -12.57
C THR A 13 -7.39 12.83 -12.64
N GLY A 14 -8.25 12.57 -11.65
CA GLY A 14 -8.98 11.31 -11.52
C GLY A 14 -8.16 10.18 -10.87
N PHE A 15 -6.95 10.44 -10.38
CA PHE A 15 -6.06 9.43 -9.82
C PHE A 15 -6.72 8.55 -8.75
N PHE A 16 -7.41 9.16 -7.78
CA PHE A 16 -8.07 8.41 -6.68
C PHE A 16 -9.30 7.61 -7.12
N ARG A 17 -9.71 7.73 -8.39
CA ARG A 17 -10.81 6.96 -8.98
C ARG A 17 -10.35 5.89 -9.95
N LEU A 18 -9.03 5.67 -10.10
CA LEU A 18 -8.49 4.66 -11.03
C LEU A 18 -9.04 3.26 -10.74
N LEU A 19 -9.10 2.85 -9.48
CA LEU A 19 -9.57 1.51 -9.07
C LEU A 19 -11.02 1.49 -8.56
N GLN A 20 -11.74 2.62 -8.67
CA GLN A 20 -13.14 2.73 -8.32
C GLN A 20 -14.02 2.17 -9.45
N PRO A 21 -15.17 1.51 -9.13
CA PRO A 21 -16.09 1.00 -10.14
C PRO A 21 -16.63 2.11 -11.05
N GLU A 22 -16.79 1.80 -12.33
CA GLU A 22 -17.43 2.71 -13.30
C GLU A 22 -18.85 3.08 -12.85
N SER A 23 -19.60 2.15 -12.29
CA SER A 23 -20.93 2.37 -11.72
C SER A 23 -20.96 3.44 -10.63
N ALA A 24 -19.88 3.55 -9.85
CA ALA A 24 -19.69 4.59 -8.84
C ALA A 24 -18.95 5.84 -9.36
N GLY A 25 -18.76 5.96 -10.68
CA GLY A 25 -18.09 7.11 -11.31
C GLY A 25 -16.56 7.01 -11.34
N GLY A 26 -16.01 5.82 -11.14
CA GLY A 26 -14.59 5.50 -11.27
C GLY A 26 -14.18 5.15 -12.70
N LEU A 27 -12.94 4.69 -12.84
CA LEU A 27 -12.33 4.34 -14.14
C LEU A 27 -12.12 2.83 -14.31
N GLU A 28 -12.27 2.04 -13.25
CA GLU A 28 -12.06 0.59 -13.23
C GLU A 28 -10.82 0.14 -14.01
N ALA A 29 -9.74 0.91 -13.84
CA ALA A 29 -8.53 0.79 -14.63
C ALA A 29 -7.75 -0.47 -14.27
N ASP A 30 -6.93 -0.93 -15.23
CA ASP A 30 -5.99 -2.02 -14.98
C ASP A 30 -5.04 -1.65 -13.81
N PRO A 31 -4.81 -2.55 -12.84
CA PRO A 31 -3.98 -2.25 -11.66
C PRO A 31 -2.55 -1.84 -12.00
N VAL A 32 -1.98 -2.29 -13.13
CA VAL A 32 -0.65 -1.83 -13.58
C VAL A 32 -0.66 -0.32 -13.88
N THR A 33 -1.76 0.20 -14.43
CA THR A 33 -1.92 1.65 -14.65
C THR A 33 -1.86 2.42 -13.33
N PHE A 34 -2.59 1.95 -12.30
CA PHE A 34 -2.55 2.53 -10.96
C PHE A 34 -1.14 2.48 -10.36
N PHE A 35 -0.50 1.32 -10.36
CA PHE A 35 0.85 1.16 -9.80
C PHE A 35 1.90 1.95 -10.56
N THR A 36 1.78 2.10 -11.89
CA THR A 36 2.66 2.97 -12.69
C THR A 36 2.56 4.41 -12.22
N ALA A 37 1.35 4.94 -12.04
CA ALA A 37 1.14 6.29 -11.53
C ALA A 37 1.70 6.47 -10.11
N VAL A 38 1.47 5.50 -9.21
CA VAL A 38 2.05 5.49 -7.85
C VAL A 38 3.58 5.53 -7.89
N ARG A 39 4.22 4.70 -8.71
CA ARG A 39 5.68 4.67 -8.88
C ARG A 39 6.21 6.04 -9.32
N LEU A 40 5.57 6.67 -10.29
CA LEU A 40 5.94 8.01 -10.78
C LEU A 40 5.82 9.07 -9.69
N ILE A 41 4.71 9.11 -8.97
CA ILE A 41 4.51 10.06 -7.86
C ILE A 41 5.57 9.84 -6.77
N ALA A 42 5.82 8.58 -6.39
CA ALA A 42 6.78 8.23 -5.35
C ALA A 42 8.23 8.54 -5.75
N SER A 43 8.56 8.51 -7.05
CA SER A 43 9.89 8.91 -7.55
C SER A 43 10.16 10.41 -7.41
N ALA A 44 9.11 11.22 -7.32
CA ALA A 44 9.22 12.65 -7.02
C ALA A 44 9.19 12.94 -5.51
N CYS A 45 8.28 12.27 -4.78
CA CYS A 45 8.13 12.42 -3.33
C CYS A 45 7.60 11.14 -2.68
N GLY A 46 8.42 10.51 -1.82
CA GLY A 46 8.07 9.26 -1.15
C GLY A 46 6.78 9.33 -0.33
N SER A 47 6.62 10.38 0.48
CA SER A 47 5.41 10.54 1.31
C SER A 47 4.15 10.74 0.47
N THR A 48 4.23 11.55 -0.61
CA THR A 48 3.09 11.73 -1.52
C THR A 48 2.74 10.42 -2.23
N GLY A 49 3.75 9.70 -2.74
CA GLY A 49 3.56 8.39 -3.36
C GLY A 49 2.94 7.35 -2.43
N TRP A 50 3.38 7.33 -1.17
CA TRP A 50 2.80 6.44 -0.15
C TRP A 50 1.33 6.74 0.11
N VAL A 51 0.99 8.00 0.42
CA VAL A 51 -0.40 8.42 0.64
C VAL A 51 -1.27 8.16 -0.59
N SER A 52 -0.76 8.50 -1.78
CA SER A 52 -1.47 8.23 -3.04
C SER A 52 -1.76 6.76 -3.23
N SER A 53 -0.81 5.89 -2.90
CA SER A 53 -0.98 4.44 -3.04
C SER A 53 -2.04 3.90 -2.08
N VAL A 54 -1.90 4.19 -0.77
CA VAL A 54 -2.81 3.61 0.23
C VAL A 54 -4.22 4.19 0.13
N VAL A 55 -4.38 5.50 -0.09
CA VAL A 55 -5.70 6.12 -0.29
C VAL A 55 -6.29 5.70 -1.64
N GLY A 56 -5.47 5.56 -2.68
CA GLY A 56 -5.93 5.22 -4.03
C GLY A 56 -6.32 3.75 -4.22
N VAL A 57 -5.87 2.83 -3.36
CA VAL A 57 -6.29 1.42 -3.42
C VAL A 57 -7.61 1.17 -2.69
N HIS A 58 -8.04 2.04 -1.78
CA HIS A 58 -9.25 1.84 -0.97
C HIS A 58 -10.56 1.83 -1.78
N PRO A 59 -10.73 2.58 -2.89
CA PRO A 59 -11.89 2.42 -3.75
C PRO A 59 -12.09 0.99 -4.27
N TRP A 60 -11.00 0.28 -4.59
CA TRP A 60 -11.06 -1.13 -4.92
C TRP A 60 -11.63 -1.97 -3.77
N GLN A 61 -11.20 -1.72 -2.52
CA GLN A 61 -11.69 -2.46 -1.37
C GLN A 61 -13.14 -2.12 -1.04
N LEU A 62 -13.52 -0.84 -1.11
CA LEU A 62 -14.92 -0.45 -0.86
C LEU A 62 -15.87 -1.11 -1.86
N ALA A 63 -15.44 -1.34 -3.10
CA ALA A 63 -16.20 -2.08 -4.10
C ALA A 63 -16.53 -3.53 -3.68
N LEU A 64 -15.84 -4.09 -2.67
CA LEU A 64 -16.11 -5.40 -2.11
C LEU A 64 -17.18 -5.40 -1.01
N PHE A 65 -17.50 -4.24 -0.44
CA PHE A 65 -18.55 -4.09 0.57
C PHE A 65 -19.96 -4.19 -0.04
N PRO A 66 -21.00 -4.41 0.78
CA PRO A 66 -22.38 -4.34 0.34
C PRO A 66 -22.70 -3.04 -0.41
N PRO A 67 -23.64 -3.05 -1.39
CA PRO A 67 -24.01 -1.85 -2.15
C PRO A 67 -24.43 -0.65 -1.28
N GLN A 68 -25.08 -0.89 -0.16
CA GLN A 68 -25.48 0.15 0.78
C GLN A 68 -24.29 0.88 1.39
N ALA A 69 -23.21 0.17 1.74
CA ALA A 69 -21.98 0.81 2.24
C ALA A 69 -21.29 1.66 1.16
N GLN A 70 -21.34 1.21 -0.08
CA GLN A 70 -20.82 1.98 -1.22
C GLN A 70 -21.62 3.26 -1.45
N GLU A 71 -22.94 3.21 -1.32
CA GLU A 71 -23.81 4.38 -1.43
C GLU A 71 -23.58 5.38 -0.30
N ASP A 72 -23.36 4.92 0.94
CA ASP A 72 -23.03 5.81 2.07
C ASP A 72 -21.78 6.64 1.82
N VAL A 73 -20.78 6.07 1.15
CA VAL A 73 -19.51 6.74 0.87
C VAL A 73 -19.57 7.57 -0.41
N TRP A 74 -20.12 7.01 -1.49
CA TRP A 74 -20.02 7.61 -2.83
C TRP A 74 -21.32 8.29 -3.32
N GLY A 75 -22.44 8.06 -2.64
CA GLY A 75 -23.73 8.59 -3.08
C GLY A 75 -23.77 10.12 -3.13
N ALA A 76 -23.22 10.77 -2.09
CA ALA A 76 -23.18 12.24 -2.03
C ALA A 76 -21.98 12.83 -2.77
N ASP A 77 -20.80 12.20 -2.68
CA ASP A 77 -19.57 12.64 -3.34
C ASP A 77 -18.76 11.42 -3.83
N ARG A 78 -18.75 11.22 -5.13
CA ARG A 78 -17.99 10.15 -5.78
C ARG A 78 -16.48 10.28 -5.63
N GLY A 79 -15.97 11.43 -5.21
CA GLY A 79 -14.57 11.69 -4.92
C GLY A 79 -14.16 11.45 -3.47
N THR A 80 -15.08 10.94 -2.64
CA THR A 80 -14.84 10.63 -1.23
C THR A 80 -13.64 9.67 -1.07
N ARG A 81 -12.73 10.02 -0.17
CA ARG A 81 -11.51 9.27 0.11
C ARG A 81 -11.56 8.61 1.47
N MET A 82 -10.87 7.49 1.57
CA MET A 82 -10.76 6.68 2.78
C MET A 82 -9.29 6.49 3.15
N SER A 83 -9.00 6.48 4.46
CA SER A 83 -7.77 5.96 5.02
C SER A 83 -8.00 4.59 5.65
N SER A 84 -6.95 3.95 6.18
CA SER A 84 -7.13 2.66 6.85
C SER A 84 -6.09 2.36 7.91
N SER A 85 -6.46 1.49 8.83
CA SER A 85 -5.55 0.68 9.64
C SER A 85 -6.19 -0.68 9.94
N TYR A 86 -5.60 -1.75 9.41
CA TYR A 86 -6.16 -3.11 9.52
C TYR A 86 -5.63 -3.89 10.72
N ALA A 87 -4.85 -3.25 11.61
CA ALA A 87 -4.40 -3.91 12.83
C ALA A 87 -5.60 -4.40 13.65
N PRO A 88 -5.58 -5.64 14.19
CA PRO A 88 -6.69 -6.19 14.96
C PRO A 88 -6.73 -5.63 16.39
N THR A 89 -6.56 -4.32 16.54
CA THR A 89 -6.55 -3.61 17.83
C THR A 89 -7.94 -3.14 18.26
N GLY A 90 -8.89 -3.10 17.31
CA GLY A 90 -10.29 -2.77 17.59
C GLY A 90 -11.05 -3.93 18.21
N LYS A 91 -11.96 -3.58 19.11
CA LYS A 91 -12.95 -4.48 19.69
C LYS A 91 -14.30 -4.13 19.12
N ALA A 92 -14.94 -5.10 18.47
CA ALA A 92 -16.26 -4.97 17.92
C ALA A 92 -17.20 -5.95 18.64
N LYS A 93 -18.09 -5.43 19.47
CA LYS A 93 -19.09 -6.24 20.15
C LYS A 93 -20.34 -6.34 19.27
N LEU A 94 -20.87 -7.56 19.09
CA LEU A 94 -22.14 -7.77 18.42
C LEU A 94 -23.27 -7.09 19.20
N VAL A 95 -24.07 -6.32 18.51
CA VAL A 95 -25.30 -5.68 19.02
C VAL A 95 -26.42 -5.84 17.98
N PRO A 96 -27.70 -5.60 18.29
CA PRO A 96 -28.75 -5.66 17.28
C PRO A 96 -28.43 -4.76 16.06
N GLU A 97 -28.52 -5.33 14.86
CA GLU A 97 -28.30 -4.67 13.56
C GLU A 97 -26.86 -4.19 13.27
N GLY A 98 -25.87 -4.56 14.08
CA GLY A 98 -24.49 -4.14 13.84
C GLY A 98 -23.52 -4.44 14.97
N TYR A 99 -22.62 -3.50 15.19
CA TYR A 99 -21.50 -3.60 16.12
C TYR A 99 -21.33 -2.33 16.94
N GLU A 100 -20.92 -2.47 18.17
CA GLU A 100 -20.32 -1.40 18.97
C GLU A 100 -18.81 -1.52 18.86
N LEU A 101 -18.18 -0.51 18.21
CA LEU A 101 -16.75 -0.52 17.87
C LEU A 101 -16.00 0.47 18.74
N SER A 102 -14.94 0.01 19.40
CA SER A 102 -14.00 0.86 20.14
C SER A 102 -12.58 0.42 19.90
N GLY A 103 -11.64 1.37 19.92
CA GLY A 103 -10.23 1.08 19.81
C GLY A 103 -9.35 2.25 19.44
N ARG A 104 -8.05 1.95 19.35
CA ARG A 104 -7.03 2.86 18.86
C ARG A 104 -6.20 2.14 17.79
N TRP A 105 -6.11 2.73 16.62
CA TRP A 105 -5.39 2.18 15.47
C TRP A 105 -4.32 3.14 15.03
N SER A 106 -3.08 2.69 15.05
CA SER A 106 -1.95 3.46 14.56
C SER A 106 -1.74 3.29 13.05
N PHE A 107 -0.95 4.17 12.46
CA PHE A 107 -0.50 4.10 11.07
C PHE A 107 -1.57 4.36 10.01
N SER A 108 -2.59 5.18 10.28
CA SER A 108 -3.61 5.55 9.30
C SER A 108 -3.10 6.60 8.32
N SER A 109 -2.29 6.17 7.33
CA SER A 109 -1.65 7.06 6.37
C SER A 109 -2.66 7.86 5.55
N GLY A 110 -2.48 9.19 5.52
CA GLY A 110 -3.35 10.10 4.76
C GLY A 110 -4.72 10.34 5.37
N CYS A 111 -4.94 10.01 6.63
CA CYS A 111 -6.21 10.22 7.33
C CYS A 111 -6.67 11.69 7.33
N ASP A 112 -5.74 12.66 7.33
CA ASP A 112 -6.05 14.09 7.21
C ASP A 112 -6.72 14.48 5.88
N HIS A 113 -6.69 13.60 4.89
CA HIS A 113 -7.26 13.80 3.55
C HIS A 113 -8.45 12.89 3.26
N ALA A 114 -8.94 12.18 4.27
CA ALA A 114 -10.02 11.22 4.18
C ALA A 114 -11.20 11.63 5.09
N THR A 115 -12.40 11.29 4.68
CA THR A 115 -13.62 11.51 5.49
C THR A 115 -14.25 10.21 5.96
N TRP A 116 -13.64 9.09 5.61
CA TRP A 116 -13.96 7.74 6.06
C TRP A 116 -12.70 6.98 6.38
N VAL A 117 -12.82 5.97 7.23
CA VAL A 117 -11.69 5.09 7.57
C VAL A 117 -12.12 3.62 7.57
N LEU A 118 -11.21 2.75 7.12
CA LEU A 118 -11.34 1.29 7.15
C LEU A 118 -10.51 0.76 8.32
N LEU A 119 -11.17 0.19 9.34
CA LEU A 119 -10.53 -0.24 10.59
C LEU A 119 -10.68 -1.75 10.81
N GLY A 120 -9.57 -2.41 11.13
CA GLY A 120 -9.58 -3.82 11.50
C GLY A 120 -10.08 -4.02 12.94
N GLY A 121 -10.96 -5.00 13.17
CA GLY A 121 -11.43 -5.30 14.51
C GLY A 121 -11.81 -6.76 14.70
N ILE A 122 -11.58 -7.25 15.92
CA ILE A 122 -12.01 -8.60 16.35
C ILE A 122 -13.45 -8.51 16.83
N VAL A 123 -14.33 -9.27 16.16
CA VAL A 123 -15.73 -9.41 16.56
C VAL A 123 -15.84 -10.39 17.69
N THR A 124 -16.52 -10.00 18.75
CA THR A 124 -16.79 -10.88 19.91
C THR A 124 -18.27 -11.11 20.11
N ASN A 125 -18.64 -12.31 20.56
CA ASN A 125 -19.99 -12.62 21.03
C ASN A 125 -20.25 -12.08 22.45
N ASP A 126 -21.43 -12.31 22.99
CA ASP A 126 -21.83 -11.88 24.34
C ASP A 126 -20.95 -12.44 25.47
N ASP A 127 -20.33 -13.62 25.24
CA ASP A 127 -19.39 -14.24 26.16
C ASP A 127 -17.97 -13.69 26.05
N GLY A 128 -17.74 -12.69 25.15
CA GLY A 128 -16.44 -12.09 24.88
C GLY A 128 -15.50 -12.98 24.07
N GLN A 129 -16.01 -14.05 23.45
CA GLN A 129 -15.19 -14.94 22.61
C GLN A 129 -15.05 -14.38 21.20
N PRO A 130 -13.85 -14.40 20.59
CA PRO A 130 -13.64 -14.01 19.21
C PRO A 130 -14.42 -14.94 18.26
N VAL A 131 -15.22 -14.36 17.38
CA VAL A 131 -16.02 -15.10 16.39
C VAL A 131 -15.66 -14.76 14.96
N ASP A 132 -15.13 -13.55 14.69
CA ASP A 132 -14.66 -13.14 13.36
C ASP A 132 -13.59 -12.03 13.47
N PHE A 133 -12.93 -11.76 12.37
CA PHE A 133 -12.11 -10.57 12.14
C PHE A 133 -12.67 -9.82 10.94
N CYS A 134 -13.08 -8.57 11.15
CA CYS A 134 -13.70 -7.75 10.12
C CYS A 134 -12.94 -6.45 9.87
N THR A 135 -13.16 -5.90 8.68
CA THR A 135 -12.86 -4.49 8.38
C THR A 135 -14.16 -3.70 8.55
N PHE A 136 -14.12 -2.63 9.33
CA PHE A 136 -15.24 -1.74 9.61
C PHE A 136 -15.07 -0.42 8.87
N LEU A 137 -16.12 0.06 8.22
CA LEU A 137 -16.18 1.33 7.52
C LEU A 137 -16.80 2.39 8.44
N VAL A 138 -16.01 3.38 8.86
CA VAL A 138 -16.38 4.36 9.88
C VAL A 138 -16.28 5.79 9.30
N PRO A 139 -17.35 6.64 9.42
CA PRO A 139 -17.31 8.03 8.96
C PRO A 139 -16.52 8.93 9.92
N ALA A 140 -16.04 10.07 9.43
CA ALA A 140 -15.24 11.02 10.21
C ALA A 140 -15.97 11.58 11.45
N ALA A 141 -17.29 11.50 11.49
CA ALA A 141 -18.07 11.92 12.66
C ALA A 141 -17.86 11.01 13.88
N ASP A 142 -17.44 9.77 13.68
CA ASP A 142 -17.38 8.72 14.69
C ASP A 142 -15.96 8.37 15.12
N TYR A 143 -14.95 9.15 14.70
CA TYR A 143 -13.57 8.95 15.13
C TYR A 143 -12.84 10.29 15.35
N VAL A 144 -11.74 10.21 16.09
CA VAL A 144 -10.79 11.32 16.30
C VAL A 144 -9.44 10.93 15.72
N ILE A 145 -8.77 11.89 15.06
CA ILE A 145 -7.37 11.75 14.63
C ILE A 145 -6.49 12.30 15.75
N ASP A 146 -5.59 11.46 16.27
CA ASP A 146 -4.57 11.87 17.24
C ASP A 146 -3.23 12.03 16.51
N ASP A 147 -2.72 13.27 16.42
CA ASP A 147 -1.51 13.62 15.65
C ASP A 147 -0.25 13.20 16.41
N VAL A 148 0.24 12.00 16.11
CA VAL A 148 1.40 11.36 16.76
C VAL A 148 2.54 11.08 15.79
N TRP A 149 2.42 11.48 14.51
CA TRP A 149 3.35 11.05 13.46
C TRP A 149 4.64 11.88 13.44
N ASP A 150 5.56 11.61 14.36
CA ASP A 150 6.94 12.15 14.34
C ASP A 150 7.96 11.03 14.15
N THR A 151 8.45 10.86 12.92
CA THR A 151 9.20 9.69 12.45
C THR A 151 10.45 10.04 11.66
N VAL A 152 11.37 9.08 11.51
CA VAL A 152 12.65 9.22 10.80
C VAL A 152 12.48 9.33 9.27
N GLY A 153 11.46 8.69 8.70
CA GLY A 153 11.14 8.70 7.27
C GLY A 153 9.63 8.68 7.06
N LEU A 154 9.17 8.91 5.83
CA LEU A 154 7.74 9.06 5.49
C LEU A 154 7.04 10.10 6.37
N ARG A 155 7.75 11.14 6.78
CA ARG A 155 7.25 12.17 7.71
C ARG A 155 6.01 12.90 7.21
N GLY A 156 5.90 13.03 5.89
CA GLY A 156 4.77 13.73 5.25
C GLY A 156 3.51 12.90 5.13
N THR A 157 3.50 11.63 5.50
CA THR A 157 2.31 10.77 5.31
C THR A 157 1.19 11.06 6.31
N GLY A 158 1.50 11.70 7.45
CA GLY A 158 0.52 11.92 8.51
C GLY A 158 -0.16 10.60 8.90
N SER A 159 0.66 9.55 9.14
CA SER A 159 0.15 8.22 9.48
C SER A 159 -0.26 8.19 10.97
N ASN A 160 -1.19 9.09 11.30
CA ASN A 160 -1.65 9.35 12.65
C ASN A 160 -2.48 8.20 13.21
N ASP A 161 -2.78 8.25 14.50
CA ASP A 161 -3.68 7.31 15.13
C ASP A 161 -5.13 7.71 14.93
N ILE A 162 -5.99 6.70 14.77
CA ILE A 162 -7.45 6.84 14.76
C ILE A 162 -7.97 6.29 16.09
N VAL A 163 -8.81 7.06 16.75
CA VAL A 163 -9.45 6.68 18.02
C VAL A 163 -10.95 6.66 17.81
N VAL A 164 -11.59 5.55 18.15
CA VAL A 164 -13.05 5.37 18.15
C VAL A 164 -13.49 4.99 19.54
N GLU A 165 -14.53 5.64 20.05
CA GLU A 165 -15.14 5.37 21.35
C GLU A 165 -16.60 5.02 21.16
N ASP A 166 -16.93 3.72 21.37
CA ASP A 166 -18.29 3.16 21.36
C ASP A 166 -19.19 3.56 20.17
N ALA A 167 -18.58 3.58 18.96
CA ALA A 167 -19.31 3.93 17.76
C ALA A 167 -20.18 2.77 17.30
N PHE A 168 -21.44 3.04 16.96
CA PHE A 168 -22.31 2.06 16.30
C PHE A 168 -21.95 1.94 14.82
N VAL A 169 -21.60 0.74 14.39
CA VAL A 169 -21.33 0.41 12.97
C VAL A 169 -22.40 -0.56 12.50
N PRO A 170 -23.29 -0.18 11.55
CA PRO A 170 -24.26 -1.09 10.96
C PRO A 170 -23.59 -2.31 10.33
N GLU A 171 -24.25 -3.47 10.37
CA GLU A 171 -23.70 -4.73 9.85
C GLU A 171 -23.18 -4.61 8.40
N TYR A 172 -23.92 -3.92 7.52
CA TYR A 172 -23.54 -3.73 6.12
C TYR A 172 -22.28 -2.88 5.91
N ARG A 173 -21.78 -2.18 6.94
CA ARG A 173 -20.52 -1.44 6.91
C ARG A 173 -19.34 -2.28 7.44
N SER A 174 -19.53 -3.58 7.57
CA SER A 174 -18.47 -4.52 7.90
C SER A 174 -18.16 -5.46 6.73
N LEU A 175 -16.93 -5.95 6.68
CA LEU A 175 -16.50 -6.92 5.68
C LEU A 175 -15.62 -7.98 6.36
N SER A 176 -16.11 -9.22 6.40
CA SER A 176 -15.40 -10.35 7.00
C SER A 176 -14.09 -10.63 6.26
N PHE A 177 -13.00 -10.76 7.00
CA PHE A 177 -11.70 -11.13 6.43
C PHE A 177 -11.72 -12.54 5.81
N THR A 178 -12.55 -13.43 6.36
CA THR A 178 -12.78 -14.76 5.80
C THR A 178 -13.36 -14.69 4.39
N ASP A 179 -14.32 -13.81 4.13
CA ASP A 179 -14.93 -13.63 2.81
C ASP A 179 -13.96 -12.95 1.83
N VAL A 180 -13.20 -11.97 2.30
CA VAL A 180 -12.14 -11.31 1.52
C VAL A 180 -11.09 -12.32 1.06
N THR A 181 -10.61 -13.20 1.96
CA THR A 181 -9.60 -14.22 1.64
C THR A 181 -10.12 -15.27 0.66
N LYS A 182 -11.41 -15.62 0.78
CA LYS A 182 -12.08 -16.55 -0.13
C LYS A 182 -12.53 -15.92 -1.44
N CYS A 183 -12.35 -14.59 -1.63
CA CYS A 183 -12.86 -13.82 -2.75
C CYS A 183 -14.37 -14.01 -2.96
N ARG A 184 -15.15 -13.95 -1.87
CA ARG A 184 -16.62 -14.12 -1.84
C ARG A 184 -17.27 -12.94 -1.13
N CYS A 185 -16.96 -11.74 -1.60
CA CYS A 185 -17.44 -10.51 -0.99
C CYS A 185 -18.82 -10.11 -1.51
N PRO A 186 -19.67 -9.50 -0.67
CA PRO A 186 -21.03 -9.09 -1.08
C PRO A 186 -21.03 -8.07 -2.23
N GLY A 187 -20.01 -7.22 -2.32
CA GLY A 187 -19.90 -6.25 -3.41
C GLY A 187 -19.74 -6.86 -4.81
N HIS A 188 -19.40 -8.15 -4.92
CA HIS A 188 -19.34 -8.85 -6.22
C HIS A 188 -20.72 -8.94 -6.93
N GLU A 189 -21.81 -8.75 -6.19
CA GLU A 189 -23.18 -8.72 -6.77
C GLU A 189 -23.33 -7.54 -7.74
N VAL A 190 -22.71 -6.40 -7.46
CA VAL A 190 -22.80 -5.17 -8.26
C VAL A 190 -21.50 -4.85 -9.00
N ASN A 191 -20.36 -5.28 -8.49
CA ASN A 191 -19.04 -5.05 -9.08
C ASN A 191 -18.45 -6.38 -9.55
N SER A 192 -18.94 -6.89 -10.67
CA SER A 192 -18.56 -8.20 -11.22
C SER A 192 -17.31 -8.16 -12.11
N GLY A 193 -16.73 -6.98 -12.32
CA GLY A 193 -15.56 -6.77 -13.17
C GLY A 193 -14.32 -7.57 -12.71
N PRO A 194 -13.40 -7.87 -13.64
CA PRO A 194 -12.21 -8.68 -13.35
C PRO A 194 -11.35 -8.09 -12.23
N LEU A 195 -11.26 -6.77 -12.14
CA LEU A 195 -10.49 -6.04 -11.14
C LEU A 195 -10.86 -6.47 -9.71
N TYR A 196 -12.16 -6.65 -9.42
CA TYR A 196 -12.64 -6.97 -8.06
C TYR A 196 -12.53 -8.45 -7.70
N ARG A 197 -12.08 -9.30 -8.63
CA ARG A 197 -11.77 -10.72 -8.40
C ARG A 197 -10.32 -10.97 -7.96
N ILE A 198 -9.46 -9.95 -8.00
CA ILE A 198 -8.08 -10.05 -7.51
C ILE A 198 -8.09 -10.22 -5.99
N PRO A 199 -7.29 -11.14 -5.41
CA PRO A 199 -7.22 -11.30 -3.96
C PRO A 199 -6.69 -10.03 -3.28
N PHE A 200 -7.25 -9.71 -2.10
CA PHE A 200 -6.83 -8.56 -1.28
C PHE A 200 -5.33 -8.57 -0.99
N GLY A 201 -4.79 -9.72 -0.55
CA GLY A 201 -3.38 -9.85 -0.24
C GLY A 201 -2.46 -9.59 -1.44
N SER A 202 -2.93 -9.84 -2.67
CA SER A 202 -2.16 -9.58 -3.88
C SER A 202 -2.12 -8.09 -4.24
N ILE A 203 -3.27 -7.41 -4.31
CA ILE A 203 -3.33 -6.01 -4.73
C ILE A 203 -2.82 -5.07 -3.61
N PHE A 204 -3.24 -5.32 -2.37
CA PHE A 204 -2.88 -4.46 -1.24
C PHE A 204 -1.38 -4.53 -0.91
N SER A 205 -0.76 -5.70 -1.02
CA SER A 205 0.68 -5.83 -0.78
C SER A 205 1.52 -5.02 -1.78
N TYR A 206 1.12 -4.99 -3.04
CA TYR A 206 1.78 -4.15 -4.04
C TYR A 206 1.46 -2.66 -3.87
N ALA A 207 0.33 -2.29 -3.28
CA ALA A 207 0.08 -0.90 -2.90
C ALA A 207 1.08 -0.39 -1.86
N ILE A 208 1.65 -1.28 -1.04
CA ILE A 208 2.71 -0.94 -0.07
C ILE A 208 4.11 -1.00 -0.70
N THR A 209 4.38 -1.93 -1.61
CA THR A 209 5.70 -2.09 -2.23
C THR A 209 5.96 -1.07 -3.34
N THR A 210 4.96 -0.73 -4.13
CA THR A 210 5.12 0.17 -5.29
C THR A 210 5.71 1.53 -4.93
N PRO A 211 5.26 2.24 -3.87
CA PRO A 211 5.91 3.49 -3.49
C PRO A 211 7.37 3.31 -3.07
N ILE A 212 7.77 2.15 -2.51
CA ILE A 212 9.17 1.87 -2.18
C ILE A 212 10.01 1.71 -3.45
N ILE A 213 9.51 1.01 -4.48
CA ILE A 213 10.14 0.94 -5.80
C ILE A 213 10.25 2.35 -6.41
N GLY A 214 9.22 3.18 -6.27
CA GLY A 214 9.23 4.57 -6.72
C GLY A 214 10.28 5.42 -5.99
N MET A 215 10.41 5.27 -4.67
CA MET A 215 11.44 5.94 -3.88
C MET A 215 12.85 5.53 -4.31
N ALA A 216 13.08 4.23 -4.57
CA ALA A 216 14.35 3.74 -5.12
C ALA A 216 14.63 4.33 -6.51
N THR A 217 13.61 4.47 -7.36
CA THR A 217 13.69 5.13 -8.66
C THR A 217 14.08 6.62 -8.50
N GLY A 218 13.47 7.34 -7.57
CA GLY A 218 13.80 8.73 -7.26
C GLY A 218 15.22 8.89 -6.70
N ALA A 219 15.65 7.97 -5.82
CA ALA A 219 17.01 7.93 -5.33
C ALA A 219 18.02 7.69 -6.47
N TYR A 220 17.70 6.79 -7.40
CA TYR A 220 18.51 6.53 -8.60
C TYR A 220 18.67 7.79 -9.46
N GLN A 221 17.59 8.45 -9.82
CA GLN A 221 17.61 9.67 -10.61
C GLN A 221 18.45 10.77 -9.95
N ALA A 222 18.20 11.02 -8.67
CA ALA A 222 18.94 12.01 -7.88
C ALA A 222 20.43 11.65 -7.75
N HIS A 223 20.77 10.38 -7.62
CA HIS A 223 22.14 9.90 -7.52
C HIS A 223 22.88 10.09 -8.84
N VAL A 224 22.29 9.69 -9.97
CA VAL A 224 22.90 9.86 -11.31
C VAL A 224 23.18 11.34 -11.58
N GLU A 225 22.19 12.21 -11.36
CA GLU A 225 22.37 13.66 -11.53
C GLU A 225 23.50 14.22 -10.62
N TYR A 226 23.53 13.77 -9.37
CA TYR A 226 24.58 14.18 -8.43
C TYR A 226 25.97 13.71 -8.84
N GLN A 227 26.14 12.44 -9.26
CA GLN A 227 27.43 11.87 -9.65
C GLN A 227 28.00 12.52 -10.92
N GLN A 228 27.15 12.91 -11.88
CA GLN A 228 27.59 13.62 -13.09
C GLN A 228 28.30 14.93 -12.78
N ARG A 229 27.94 15.61 -11.69
CA ARG A 229 28.49 16.92 -11.29
C ARG A 229 29.53 16.84 -10.18
N ARG A 230 29.67 15.68 -9.54
CA ARG A 230 30.51 15.51 -8.35
C ARG A 230 31.98 15.40 -8.70
N VAL A 231 32.83 16.19 -8.01
CA VAL A 231 34.28 16.05 -7.98
C VAL A 231 34.70 15.59 -6.59
N ARG A 232 35.53 14.56 -6.52
CA ARG A 232 36.03 13.96 -5.27
C ARG A 232 37.32 14.65 -4.83
N ALA A 233 37.25 15.53 -3.84
CA ALA A 233 38.41 16.23 -3.30
C ALA A 233 39.47 15.28 -2.74
N SER A 234 39.04 14.20 -2.05
CA SER A 234 39.93 13.18 -1.48
C SER A 234 40.69 12.32 -2.51
N TYR A 235 40.34 12.41 -3.79
CA TYR A 235 40.92 11.65 -4.89
C TYR A 235 41.48 12.59 -5.97
N VAL A 236 42.18 13.63 -5.53
CA VAL A 236 42.92 14.56 -6.40
C VAL A 236 42.08 15.19 -7.52
N GLY A 237 40.79 15.46 -7.23
CA GLY A 237 39.89 16.09 -8.19
C GLY A 237 39.28 15.14 -9.23
N GLN A 238 39.33 13.83 -9.02
CA GLN A 238 38.70 12.86 -9.92
C GLN A 238 37.19 13.12 -10.01
N LYS A 239 36.62 13.12 -11.21
CA LYS A 239 35.18 13.15 -11.41
C LYS A 239 34.56 11.84 -10.97
N ALA A 240 33.49 11.91 -10.17
CA ALA A 240 32.83 10.71 -9.63
C ALA A 240 32.22 9.83 -10.73
N ALA A 241 31.76 10.43 -11.83
CA ALA A 241 31.22 9.71 -12.97
C ALA A 241 32.26 8.86 -13.73
N GLU A 242 33.55 9.14 -13.57
CA GLU A 242 34.66 8.40 -14.20
C GLU A 242 35.12 7.23 -13.35
N ASP A 243 34.60 7.09 -12.11
CA ASP A 243 34.95 6.00 -11.21
C ASP A 243 34.22 4.71 -11.62
N PRO A 244 34.94 3.63 -12.03
CA PRO A 244 34.33 2.38 -12.44
C PRO A 244 33.49 1.73 -11.34
N PHE A 245 33.83 1.90 -10.07
CA PHE A 245 33.04 1.37 -8.95
C PHE A 245 31.70 2.13 -8.80
N ALA A 246 31.66 3.43 -9.09
CA ALA A 246 30.40 4.17 -9.12
C ALA A 246 29.51 3.72 -10.30
N GLN A 247 30.12 3.47 -11.46
CA GLN A 247 29.42 2.96 -12.64
C GLN A 247 28.78 1.59 -12.40
N VAL A 248 29.51 0.65 -11.75
CA VAL A 248 28.99 -0.66 -11.36
C VAL A 248 27.78 -0.52 -10.42
N ARG A 249 27.85 0.35 -9.39
CA ARG A 249 26.74 0.56 -8.45
C ARG A 249 25.50 1.14 -9.10
N VAL A 250 25.67 2.05 -10.05
CA VAL A 250 24.55 2.62 -10.82
C VAL A 250 23.89 1.51 -11.64
N ALA A 251 24.66 0.65 -12.32
CA ALA A 251 24.12 -0.45 -13.11
C ALA A 251 23.39 -1.50 -12.25
N GLU A 252 23.99 -1.87 -11.11
CA GLU A 252 23.38 -2.82 -10.16
C GLU A 252 22.08 -2.28 -9.57
N ALA A 253 22.05 -1.02 -9.15
CA ALA A 253 20.85 -0.39 -8.63
C ALA A 253 19.73 -0.31 -9.68
N ALA A 254 20.04 0.03 -10.93
CA ALA A 254 19.09 0.04 -12.04
C ALA A 254 18.47 -1.35 -12.25
N ALA A 255 19.32 -2.39 -12.32
CA ALA A 255 18.85 -3.76 -12.51
C ALA A 255 17.92 -4.25 -11.37
N LEU A 256 18.26 -3.93 -10.12
CA LEU A 256 17.43 -4.27 -8.96
C LEU A 256 16.04 -3.61 -9.02
N ILE A 257 15.98 -2.33 -9.40
CA ILE A 257 14.72 -1.58 -9.55
C ILE A 257 13.88 -2.16 -10.70
N ASP A 258 14.52 -2.46 -11.83
CA ASP A 258 13.83 -3.00 -13.00
C ASP A 258 13.27 -4.39 -12.74
N VAL A 259 14.01 -5.28 -12.09
CA VAL A 259 13.54 -6.63 -11.75
C VAL A 259 12.35 -6.57 -10.78
N ALA A 260 12.40 -5.68 -9.77
CA ALA A 260 11.27 -5.49 -8.85
C ALA A 260 10.00 -5.02 -9.57
N TRP A 261 10.16 -4.12 -10.54
CA TRP A 261 9.04 -3.59 -11.32
C TRP A 261 8.47 -4.62 -12.30
N LEU A 262 9.33 -5.31 -13.05
CA LEU A 262 8.92 -6.35 -14.01
C LEU A 262 8.20 -7.52 -13.34
N ALA A 263 8.58 -7.88 -12.11
CA ALA A 263 7.88 -8.88 -11.32
C ALA A 263 6.44 -8.44 -11.00
N LEU A 264 6.24 -7.17 -10.59
CA LEU A 264 4.90 -6.60 -10.36
C LEU A 264 4.04 -6.62 -11.62
N GLU A 265 4.58 -6.14 -12.74
CA GLU A 265 3.84 -6.11 -14.02
C GLU A 265 3.39 -7.50 -14.45
N ARG A 266 4.29 -8.49 -14.40
CA ARG A 266 3.97 -9.87 -14.69
C ARG A 266 2.88 -10.41 -13.77
N ASP A 267 3.02 -10.22 -12.48
CA ASP A 267 2.09 -10.75 -11.48
C ASP A 267 0.69 -10.16 -11.64
N MET A 268 0.59 -8.84 -11.85
CA MET A 268 -0.70 -8.20 -12.10
C MET A 268 -1.31 -8.66 -13.44
N ALA A 269 -0.51 -8.80 -14.48
CA ALA A 269 -1.00 -9.29 -15.78
C ALA A 269 -1.57 -10.72 -15.69
N GLU A 270 -0.91 -11.62 -14.95
CA GLU A 270 -1.39 -12.99 -14.77
C GLU A 270 -2.65 -13.04 -13.89
N LEU A 271 -2.69 -12.29 -12.79
CA LEU A 271 -3.89 -12.18 -11.94
C LEU A 271 -5.09 -11.68 -12.75
N MET A 272 -4.90 -10.61 -13.54
CA MET A 272 -5.93 -10.06 -14.41
C MET A 272 -6.31 -11.02 -15.54
N GLY A 273 -5.37 -11.83 -16.04
CA GLY A 273 -5.63 -12.90 -17.03
C GLY A 273 -6.64 -13.92 -16.50
N HIS A 274 -6.40 -14.49 -15.33
CA HIS A 274 -7.34 -15.41 -14.66
C HIS A 274 -8.68 -14.74 -14.35
N ALA A 275 -8.64 -13.52 -13.82
CA ALA A 275 -9.85 -12.78 -13.47
C ALA A 275 -10.74 -12.50 -14.70
N ARG A 276 -10.16 -12.10 -15.85
CA ARG A 276 -10.86 -11.89 -17.13
C ARG A 276 -11.42 -13.19 -17.72
N ALA A 277 -10.73 -14.31 -17.53
CA ALA A 277 -11.22 -15.62 -17.93
C ALA A 277 -12.36 -16.14 -17.03
N GLY A 278 -12.69 -15.44 -15.95
CA GLY A 278 -13.67 -15.89 -14.96
C GLY A 278 -13.17 -17.05 -14.09
N GLU A 279 -11.89 -17.32 -14.13
CA GLU A 279 -11.26 -18.42 -13.41
C GLU A 279 -10.93 -18.02 -11.97
N ARG A 280 -10.92 -19.00 -11.07
CA ARG A 280 -10.39 -18.83 -9.72
C ARG A 280 -8.87 -18.65 -9.80
N ILE A 281 -8.34 -17.61 -9.18
CA ILE A 281 -6.90 -17.40 -9.08
C ILE A 281 -6.26 -18.53 -8.26
N PRO A 282 -5.35 -19.32 -8.84
CA PRO A 282 -4.80 -20.50 -8.18
C PRO A 282 -3.85 -20.11 -7.03
N MET A 283 -3.84 -20.94 -5.98
CA MET A 283 -3.01 -20.70 -4.79
C MET A 283 -1.51 -20.53 -5.11
N PRO A 284 -0.90 -21.34 -5.98
CA PRO A 284 0.52 -21.14 -6.36
C PRO A 284 0.81 -19.74 -6.91
N LEU A 285 -0.11 -19.16 -7.71
CA LEU A 285 0.03 -17.79 -8.21
C LEU A 285 -0.04 -16.76 -7.06
N ARG A 286 -1.00 -16.91 -6.14
CA ARG A 286 -1.14 -16.02 -4.98
C ARG A 286 0.11 -16.04 -4.10
N LEU A 287 0.67 -17.21 -3.83
CA LEU A 287 1.92 -17.39 -3.07
C LEU A 287 3.12 -16.77 -3.79
N ARG A 288 3.22 -16.96 -5.12
CA ARG A 288 4.26 -16.34 -5.94
C ARG A 288 4.19 -14.82 -5.87
N VAL A 289 3.01 -14.24 -6.01
CA VAL A 289 2.79 -12.79 -5.93
C VAL A 289 3.29 -12.23 -4.59
N ARG A 290 3.00 -12.92 -3.48
CA ARG A 290 3.50 -12.52 -2.16
C ARG A 290 5.01 -12.65 -2.01
N ARG A 291 5.62 -13.72 -2.55
CA ARG A 291 7.07 -13.90 -2.63
C ARG A 291 7.73 -12.75 -3.41
N ASP A 292 7.21 -12.45 -4.59
CA ASP A 292 7.78 -11.47 -5.50
C ASP A 292 7.63 -10.05 -4.94
N GLN A 293 6.53 -9.77 -4.28
CA GLN A 293 6.30 -8.51 -3.59
C GLN A 293 7.36 -8.24 -2.50
N VAL A 294 7.61 -9.17 -1.57
CA VAL A 294 8.61 -8.96 -0.51
C VAL A 294 10.03 -8.95 -1.06
N THR A 295 10.31 -9.77 -2.09
CA THR A 295 11.60 -9.78 -2.78
C THR A 295 11.85 -8.46 -3.50
N GLY A 296 10.84 -7.93 -4.21
CA GLY A 296 10.90 -6.63 -4.88
C GLY A 296 11.12 -5.48 -3.91
N THR A 297 10.47 -5.53 -2.73
CA THR A 297 10.75 -4.59 -1.64
C THR A 297 12.22 -4.66 -1.23
N GLY A 298 12.76 -5.86 -1.00
CA GLY A 298 14.18 -6.05 -0.65
C GLY A 298 15.13 -5.53 -1.72
N GLN A 299 14.82 -5.75 -2.99
CA GLN A 299 15.61 -5.25 -4.14
C GLN A 299 15.61 -3.72 -4.20
N ALA A 300 14.45 -3.08 -4.02
CA ALA A 300 14.33 -1.62 -4.00
C ALA A 300 15.13 -1.00 -2.84
N ILE A 301 15.09 -1.60 -1.65
CA ILE A 301 15.90 -1.18 -0.51
C ILE A 301 17.40 -1.33 -0.82
N ARG A 302 17.82 -2.49 -1.36
CA ARG A 302 19.22 -2.72 -1.72
C ARG A 302 19.70 -1.70 -2.75
N ALA A 303 18.89 -1.35 -3.74
CA ALA A 303 19.22 -0.29 -4.70
C ALA A 303 19.42 1.06 -3.99
N ALA A 304 18.51 1.44 -3.10
CA ALA A 304 18.61 2.69 -2.33
C ALA A 304 19.88 2.73 -1.46
N ASP A 305 20.26 1.61 -0.84
CA ASP A 305 21.49 1.49 -0.04
C ASP A 305 22.75 1.71 -0.90
N LEU A 306 22.87 1.01 -2.03
CA LEU A 306 23.99 1.15 -2.95
C LEU A 306 24.20 2.60 -3.40
N LEU A 307 23.11 3.28 -3.72
CA LEU A 307 23.13 4.66 -4.18
C LEU A 307 23.48 5.63 -3.05
N PHE A 308 22.92 5.44 -1.87
CA PHE A 308 23.19 6.27 -0.69
C PHE A 308 24.66 6.16 -0.26
N GLU A 309 25.19 4.94 -0.08
CA GLU A 309 26.59 4.67 0.27
C GLU A 309 27.57 5.33 -0.71
N ASN A 310 27.29 5.20 -2.01
CA ASN A 310 28.16 5.78 -3.05
C ASN A 310 28.05 7.31 -3.15
N SER A 311 27.01 7.92 -2.58
CA SER A 311 26.83 9.38 -2.57
C SER A 311 27.79 10.11 -1.63
N GLY A 312 28.35 9.42 -0.65
CA GLY A 312 29.33 9.96 0.31
C GLY A 312 28.74 10.97 1.31
N GLY A 313 29.58 11.54 2.18
CA GLY A 313 29.15 12.34 3.32
C GLY A 313 28.27 13.57 3.03
N ARG A 314 28.34 14.13 1.83
CA ARG A 314 27.47 15.27 1.46
C ARG A 314 26.01 14.85 1.33
N ALA A 315 25.73 13.58 1.04
CA ALA A 315 24.38 13.04 0.96
C ALA A 315 23.65 13.02 2.31
N LEU A 316 24.39 13.11 3.42
CA LEU A 316 23.81 13.15 4.78
C LEU A 316 23.03 14.44 5.08
N LYS A 317 23.25 15.53 4.32
CA LYS A 317 22.57 16.79 4.56
C LYS A 317 21.07 16.66 4.31
N LEU A 318 20.24 17.09 5.27
CA LEU A 318 18.78 16.99 5.20
C LEU A 318 18.15 17.62 3.95
N GLY A 319 18.78 18.63 3.36
CA GLY A 319 18.34 19.27 2.11
C GLY A 319 18.60 18.45 0.84
N THR A 320 19.27 17.28 0.92
CA THR A 320 19.53 16.46 -0.27
C THR A 320 18.41 15.44 -0.51
N PRO A 321 18.01 15.18 -1.78
CA PRO A 321 16.94 14.21 -2.06
C PRO A 321 17.34 12.77 -1.75
N ILE A 322 18.62 12.39 -1.91
CA ILE A 322 19.08 11.00 -1.80
C ILE A 322 18.82 10.44 -0.40
N GLN A 323 19.22 11.15 0.67
CA GLN A 323 18.96 10.70 2.03
C GLN A 323 17.47 10.68 2.38
N ARG A 324 16.67 11.58 1.78
CA ARG A 324 15.22 11.59 2.00
C ARG A 324 14.58 10.34 1.42
N PHE A 325 14.86 9.99 0.17
CA PHE A 325 14.38 8.76 -0.45
C PHE A 325 14.84 7.52 0.30
N TRP A 326 16.11 7.50 0.73
CA TRP A 326 16.66 6.40 1.51
C TRP A 326 15.89 6.20 2.82
N ARG A 327 15.68 7.26 3.63
CA ARG A 327 14.92 7.19 4.88
C ARG A 327 13.46 6.81 4.66
N ASP A 328 12.83 7.38 3.66
CA ASP A 328 11.43 7.12 3.33
C ASP A 328 11.24 5.65 2.90
N ALA A 329 12.11 5.12 2.05
CA ALA A 329 12.10 3.72 1.64
C ALA A 329 12.27 2.76 2.83
N HIS A 330 13.23 3.06 3.74
CA HIS A 330 13.45 2.25 4.94
C HIS A 330 12.29 2.32 5.92
N ALA A 331 11.64 3.47 6.05
CA ALA A 331 10.41 3.60 6.84
C ALA A 331 9.27 2.75 6.24
N GLY A 332 9.12 2.73 4.91
CA GLY A 332 8.14 1.86 4.25
C GLY A 332 8.46 0.37 4.36
N ARG A 333 9.77 0.01 4.41
CA ARG A 333 10.22 -1.37 4.51
C ARG A 333 9.71 -2.10 5.76
N VAL A 334 9.54 -1.39 6.88
CA VAL A 334 9.12 -2.00 8.15
C VAL A 334 7.60 -2.19 8.29
N HIS A 335 6.83 -1.89 7.25
CA HIS A 335 5.41 -2.20 7.23
C HIS A 335 5.19 -3.73 7.34
N ALA A 336 4.22 -4.16 8.16
CA ALA A 336 3.98 -5.58 8.47
C ALA A 336 3.81 -6.49 7.23
N ILE A 337 3.19 -5.96 6.15
CA ILE A 337 3.01 -6.73 4.91
C ILE A 337 4.35 -6.99 4.17
N ASN A 338 5.41 -6.28 4.50
CA ASN A 338 6.73 -6.44 3.93
C ASN A 338 7.63 -7.42 4.70
N ASP A 339 7.05 -8.17 5.66
CA ASP A 339 7.76 -9.24 6.40
C ASP A 339 8.16 -10.37 5.43
N PRO A 340 9.45 -10.51 5.07
CA PRO A 340 9.88 -11.48 4.08
C PRO A 340 9.84 -12.90 4.64
N GLU A 341 10.12 -13.09 5.94
CA GLU A 341 10.19 -14.41 6.56
C GLU A 341 8.83 -15.10 6.47
N ARG A 342 7.73 -14.37 6.74
CA ARG A 342 6.37 -14.90 6.62
C ARG A 342 6.00 -15.22 5.17
N ALA A 343 6.20 -14.28 4.25
CA ALA A 343 5.82 -14.48 2.86
C ALA A 343 6.64 -15.58 2.17
N LEU A 344 7.95 -15.62 2.40
CA LEU A 344 8.83 -16.63 1.83
C LEU A 344 8.57 -18.02 2.43
N THR A 345 8.27 -18.10 3.74
CA THR A 345 7.87 -19.36 4.39
C THR A 345 6.59 -19.91 3.78
N MET A 346 5.57 -19.06 3.55
CA MET A 346 4.32 -19.50 2.91
C MET A 346 4.55 -20.05 1.51
N PHE A 347 5.35 -19.34 0.70
CA PHE A 347 5.72 -19.80 -0.63
C PHE A 347 6.46 -21.15 -0.56
N GLY A 348 7.51 -21.25 0.27
CA GLY A 348 8.28 -22.48 0.45
C GLY A 348 7.43 -23.66 0.93
N ARG A 349 6.48 -23.44 1.84
CA ARG A 349 5.53 -24.48 2.27
C ARG A 349 4.70 -25.00 1.11
N GLY A 350 4.15 -24.09 0.28
CA GLY A 350 3.37 -24.48 -0.90
C GLY A 350 4.20 -25.30 -1.90
N GLU A 351 5.43 -24.87 -2.22
CA GLU A 351 6.33 -25.59 -3.12
C GLU A 351 6.73 -26.98 -2.59
N LEU A 352 6.83 -27.13 -1.28
CA LEU A 352 7.14 -28.42 -0.64
C LEU A 352 5.89 -29.28 -0.37
N GLY A 353 4.72 -28.90 -0.88
CA GLY A 353 3.47 -29.67 -0.77
C GLY A 353 2.80 -29.62 0.60
N HIS A 354 3.14 -28.65 1.43
CA HIS A 354 2.46 -28.43 2.72
C HIS A 354 1.26 -27.50 2.58
N ASP A 355 0.27 -27.69 3.43
CA ASP A 355 -0.87 -26.79 3.51
C ASP A 355 -0.43 -25.39 3.94
N VAL A 356 -1.00 -24.38 3.29
CA VAL A 356 -0.82 -22.97 3.66
C VAL A 356 -1.98 -22.60 4.59
N PRO A 357 -1.69 -21.94 5.74
CA PRO A 357 -2.74 -21.54 6.67
C PRO A 357 -3.82 -20.69 5.99
N PRO A 358 -5.10 -20.92 6.27
CA PRO A 358 -6.21 -20.24 5.60
C PRO A 358 -6.33 -18.75 5.96
N ASP A 359 -5.71 -18.33 7.07
CA ASP A 359 -5.64 -16.97 7.59
C ASP A 359 -4.41 -16.19 7.09
N ALA A 360 -3.57 -16.82 6.28
CA ALA A 360 -2.43 -16.14 5.69
C ALA A 360 -2.88 -15.10 4.64
N MET A 361 -2.36 -13.87 4.75
CA MET A 361 -2.62 -12.81 3.77
C MET A 361 -1.84 -13.05 2.47
N PHE A 362 -2.50 -13.55 1.42
CA PHE A 362 -1.94 -13.79 0.08
C PHE A 362 -2.98 -13.56 -1.03
#